data_2129d18572703eb8dc86a10668246b5b
#
_entry.id   2129d18572703eb8dc86a10668246b5b
#
_cell.length_a   1.000
_cell.length_b   1.000
_cell.length_c   1.000
_cell.angle_alpha   90.00
_cell.angle_beta   90.00
_cell.angle_gamma   90.00
#
_symmetry.space_group_name_H-M   'P 1'
#
loop_
_entity.id
_entity.type
_entity.pdbx_description
1 polymer ?
#
loop_
_entity_poly.entity_id
_entity_poly.type
_entity_poly.pdbx_seq_one_letter_code
_entity_poly.pdbx_strand_id
1 'polypeptide(L)'
;HADDIYHAALNELRKHDLVTEKLGGAWRPGGFRGYSIESLQDAVGGSDRRARSTFFEAPARRVQMIFMVRGMDRDALVSLEAYKRSGKFIFDMLSLDFKPKPSTGHLKSEHLFLMGTSDHTLFHELNEFMDAARESGKPEKTMDEAMGE
;
A
#
# COMPACT_ATOMS: atom_id res chain seq x y z
N HIS A 1 8.62 -12.79 -4.54
CA HIS A 1 7.41 -12.08 -4.99
C HIS A 1 7.15 -10.79 -4.23
N ALA A 2 6.96 -10.88 -2.92
CA ALA A 2 6.67 -9.68 -2.13
C ALA A 2 7.82 -8.70 -2.17
N ASP A 3 9.05 -9.18 -2.13
CA ASP A 3 10.21 -8.30 -2.21
C ASP A 3 10.30 -7.62 -3.56
N ASP A 4 9.96 -8.30 -4.63
CA ASP A 4 9.98 -7.71 -5.97
C ASP A 4 8.97 -6.58 -6.09
N ILE A 5 7.77 -6.78 -5.55
CA ILE A 5 6.74 -5.76 -5.54
C ILE A 5 7.15 -4.57 -4.68
N TYR A 6 7.74 -4.86 -3.54
CA TYR A 6 8.25 -3.84 -2.63
C TYR A 6 9.28 -2.94 -3.34
N HIS A 7 10.25 -3.55 -4.00
CA HIS A 7 11.27 -2.79 -4.73
C HIS A 7 10.68 -2.02 -5.91
N ALA A 8 9.72 -2.63 -6.62
CA ALA A 8 9.03 -1.94 -7.70
C ALA A 8 8.27 -0.72 -7.17
N ALA A 9 7.62 -0.86 -6.01
CA ALA A 9 6.91 0.26 -5.39
C ALA A 9 7.87 1.37 -4.98
N LEU A 10 9.00 1.03 -4.37
CA LEU A 10 10.00 2.03 -4.02
C LEU A 10 10.51 2.78 -5.24
N ASN A 11 10.74 2.07 -6.33
CA ASN A 11 11.18 2.69 -7.57
C ASN A 11 10.10 3.62 -8.12
N GLU A 12 8.84 3.21 -8.03
CA GLU A 12 7.73 4.06 -8.46
C GLU A 12 7.67 5.35 -7.64
N LEU A 13 7.80 5.24 -6.33
CA LEU A 13 7.78 6.41 -5.46
C LEU A 13 8.89 7.40 -5.80
N ARG A 14 10.07 6.88 -6.15
CA ARG A 14 11.20 7.74 -6.49
C ARG A 14 11.03 8.53 -7.79
N LYS A 15 10.14 8.08 -8.65
CA LYS A 15 9.83 8.80 -9.89
C LYS A 15 8.96 10.02 -9.67
N HIS A 16 8.31 10.13 -8.51
CA HIS A 16 7.37 11.21 -8.23
C HIS A 16 8.01 12.26 -7.35
N ASP A 17 8.34 13.39 -7.94
CA ASP A 17 8.98 14.50 -7.21
C ASP A 17 8.13 14.99 -6.06
N LEU A 18 6.82 14.92 -6.20
CA LEU A 18 5.90 15.35 -5.15
C LEU A 18 6.06 14.52 -3.86
N VAL A 19 6.35 13.25 -4.00
CA VAL A 19 6.59 12.38 -2.83
C VAL A 19 7.84 12.87 -2.08
N THR A 20 8.91 13.08 -2.80
CA THR A 20 10.17 13.57 -2.23
C THR A 20 9.98 14.92 -1.58
N GLU A 21 9.26 15.82 -2.25
CA GLU A 21 8.98 17.15 -1.73
C GLU A 21 8.19 17.09 -0.42
N LYS A 22 7.13 16.29 -0.38
CA LYS A 22 6.29 16.17 0.81
C LYS A 22 7.00 15.50 1.97
N LEU A 23 7.95 14.63 1.70
CA LEU A 23 8.76 14.00 2.74
C LEU A 23 9.92 14.87 3.21
N GLY A 24 10.17 15.96 2.50
CA GLY A 24 11.18 16.95 2.89
C GLY A 24 12.56 16.69 2.33
N GLY A 25 12.68 15.95 1.24
CA GLY A 25 13.95 15.68 0.58
C GLY A 25 14.25 14.19 0.52
N ALA A 26 15.50 13.82 0.71
CA ALA A 26 15.88 12.41 0.66
C ALA A 26 15.11 11.60 1.69
N TRP A 27 14.63 10.43 1.27
CA TRP A 27 13.85 9.56 2.14
C TRP A 27 14.33 8.12 1.99
N ARG A 28 13.97 7.30 2.95
CA ARG A 28 14.38 5.89 2.99
C ARG A 28 13.23 5.02 3.48
N PRO A 29 13.24 3.72 3.15
CA PRO A 29 12.27 2.78 3.72
C PRO A 29 12.39 2.69 5.23
N GLY A 30 11.27 2.55 5.90
CA GLY A 30 11.23 2.26 7.32
C GLY A 30 11.40 0.76 7.57
N GLY A 31 11.36 0.38 8.85
CA GLY A 31 11.54 -1.02 9.24
C GLY A 31 10.27 -1.86 9.18
N PHE A 32 9.14 -1.26 8.95
CA PHE A 32 7.84 -1.92 8.98
C PHE A 32 7.36 -2.26 7.57
N ARG A 33 6.88 -3.48 7.40
CA ARG A 33 6.27 -3.91 6.15
C ARG A 33 5.30 -5.06 6.42
N GLY A 34 4.06 -4.91 5.96
CA GLY A 34 3.06 -5.96 6.02
C GLY A 34 2.49 -6.22 4.64
N TYR A 35 2.10 -7.45 4.38
CA TYR A 35 1.50 -7.78 3.10
C TYR A 35 0.60 -8.99 3.20
N SER A 36 -0.29 -9.13 2.21
CA SER A 36 -1.08 -10.32 2.02
C SER A 36 -1.18 -10.61 0.52
N ILE A 37 -1.36 -11.88 0.20
CA ILE A 37 -1.47 -12.33 -1.18
C ILE A 37 -2.76 -13.11 -1.31
N GLU A 38 -3.53 -12.80 -2.35
CA GLU A 38 -4.75 -13.54 -2.63
C GLU A 38 -4.95 -13.72 -4.12
N SER A 39 -5.66 -14.76 -4.48
CA SER A 39 -6.03 -14.98 -5.86
C SER A 39 -7.16 -14.02 -6.24
N LEU A 40 -7.10 -13.44 -7.43
CA LEU A 40 -8.19 -12.61 -7.91
C LEU A 40 -9.50 -13.39 -8.01
N GLN A 41 -9.42 -14.68 -8.26
CA GLN A 41 -10.61 -15.51 -8.27
C GLN A 41 -11.28 -15.55 -6.90
N ASP A 42 -10.49 -15.68 -5.87
CA ASP A 42 -10.99 -15.70 -4.49
C ASP A 42 -11.53 -14.32 -4.10
N ALA A 43 -10.83 -13.29 -4.49
CA ALA A 43 -11.19 -11.93 -4.13
C ALA A 43 -12.54 -11.52 -4.67
N VAL A 44 -12.89 -11.95 -5.87
CA VAL A 44 -14.16 -11.58 -6.49
C VAL A 44 -15.23 -12.64 -6.34
N GLY A 45 -14.86 -13.87 -6.04
CA GLY A 45 -15.82 -14.93 -5.76
C GLY A 45 -16.80 -15.26 -6.85
N GLY A 46 -16.68 -14.68 -8.01
CA GLY A 46 -17.63 -14.83 -9.08
C GLY A 46 -17.26 -15.91 -10.08
N SER A 47 -18.21 -16.77 -10.40
CA SER A 47 -17.98 -17.82 -11.37
C SER A 47 -17.68 -17.27 -12.76
N ASP A 48 -18.28 -16.14 -13.10
CA ASP A 48 -18.06 -15.50 -14.40
C ASP A 48 -16.62 -15.08 -14.58
N ARG A 49 -16.03 -14.55 -13.53
CA ARG A 49 -14.65 -14.14 -13.60
C ARG A 49 -13.70 -15.31 -13.67
N ARG A 50 -14.06 -16.37 -12.98
CA ARG A 50 -13.28 -17.60 -13.04
C ARG A 50 -13.26 -18.14 -14.47
N ALA A 51 -14.39 -18.15 -15.12
CA ALA A 51 -14.48 -18.60 -16.49
C ALA A 51 -13.60 -17.78 -17.44
N ARG A 52 -13.59 -16.46 -17.25
CA ARG A 52 -12.75 -15.59 -18.07
C ARG A 52 -11.27 -15.84 -17.83
N SER A 53 -10.88 -15.97 -16.59
CA SER A 53 -9.48 -16.22 -16.26
C SER A 53 -8.99 -17.53 -16.85
N THR A 54 -9.84 -18.53 -16.83
CA THR A 54 -9.50 -19.84 -17.35
C THR A 54 -9.24 -19.80 -18.83
N PHE A 55 -9.94 -18.95 -19.55
CA PHE A 55 -9.81 -18.89 -20.99
C PHE A 55 -8.54 -18.23 -21.47
N PHE A 56 -8.14 -17.15 -20.86
CA PHE A 56 -7.16 -16.28 -21.49
C PHE A 56 -5.86 -16.17 -20.72
N GLU A 57 -5.89 -16.35 -19.43
CA GLU A 57 -4.68 -16.16 -18.60
C GLU A 57 -4.74 -17.07 -17.38
N ALA A 58 -3.56 -17.39 -16.86
CA ALA A 58 -3.48 -18.01 -15.55
C ALA A 58 -4.07 -17.06 -14.52
N PRO A 59 -4.69 -17.58 -13.46
CA PRO A 59 -5.23 -16.71 -12.40
C PRO A 59 -4.15 -15.79 -11.87
N ALA A 60 -4.43 -14.50 -11.90
CA ALA A 60 -3.52 -13.51 -11.34
C ALA A 60 -3.62 -13.54 -9.82
N ARG A 61 -2.52 -13.28 -9.15
CA ARG A 61 -2.50 -13.07 -7.71
C ARG A 61 -2.41 -11.59 -7.45
N ARG A 62 -3.17 -11.15 -6.48
CA ARG A 62 -3.17 -9.77 -6.05
C ARG A 62 -2.42 -9.67 -4.74
N VAL A 63 -1.50 -8.73 -4.67
CA VAL A 63 -0.74 -8.46 -3.46
C VAL A 63 -1.20 -7.13 -2.90
N GLN A 64 -1.55 -7.13 -1.63
CA GLN A 64 -1.85 -5.93 -0.87
C GLN A 64 -0.68 -5.74 0.09
N MET A 65 -0.13 -4.53 0.12
CA MET A 65 1.05 -4.27 0.92
C MET A 65 0.97 -2.90 1.57
N ILE A 66 1.47 -2.82 2.78
CA ILE A 66 1.71 -1.53 3.44
C ILE A 66 3.14 -1.52 3.94
N PHE A 67 3.75 -0.35 3.89
CA PHE A 67 5.09 -0.15 4.45
C PHE A 67 5.29 1.33 4.76
N MET A 68 6.30 1.60 5.59
CA MET A 68 6.62 2.98 5.96
C MET A 68 7.80 3.48 5.16
N VAL A 69 7.77 4.76 4.85
CA VAL A 69 8.95 5.48 4.36
C VAL A 69 9.21 6.64 5.32
N ARG A 70 10.48 6.91 5.54
CA ARG A 70 10.92 7.95 6.48
C ARG A 70 11.57 9.09 5.72
N GLY A 71 11.06 10.29 5.93
CA GLY A 71 11.61 11.49 5.33
C GLY A 71 12.22 12.41 6.37
N MET A 72 12.78 13.51 5.89
CA MET A 72 13.38 14.51 6.76
C MET A 72 12.32 15.28 7.55
N ASP A 73 11.21 15.62 6.88
CA ASP A 73 10.16 16.42 7.48
C ASP A 73 9.07 15.59 8.13
N ARG A 74 8.74 14.47 7.55
CA ARG A 74 7.72 13.58 8.09
C ARG A 74 7.79 12.21 7.43
N ASP A 75 7.12 11.25 8.04
CA ASP A 75 7.04 9.89 7.53
C ASP A 75 5.73 9.68 6.81
N ALA A 76 5.65 8.62 6.02
CA ALA A 76 4.42 8.26 5.35
C ALA A 76 4.22 6.75 5.37
N LEU A 77 2.94 6.36 5.46
CA LEU A 77 2.55 4.98 5.27
C LEU A 77 2.15 4.82 3.81
N VAL A 78 2.78 3.88 3.13
CA VAL A 78 2.48 3.56 1.75
C VAL A 78 1.55 2.36 1.72
N SER A 79 0.50 2.46 0.92
CA SER A 79 -0.46 1.38 0.73
C SER A 79 -0.53 1.09 -0.76
N LEU A 80 -0.50 -0.18 -1.11
CA LEU A 80 -0.59 -0.55 -2.50
C LEU A 80 -1.38 -1.83 -2.71
N GLU A 81 -1.90 -1.95 -3.90
CA GLU A 81 -2.45 -3.18 -4.42
C GLU A 81 -1.88 -3.38 -5.81
N ALA A 82 -1.31 -4.54 -6.04
CA ALA A 82 -0.64 -4.83 -7.30
C ALA A 82 -0.83 -6.28 -7.70
N TYR A 83 -0.68 -6.53 -8.98
CA TYR A 83 -0.68 -7.88 -9.51
C TYR A 83 0.33 -7.96 -10.65
N LYS A 84 0.69 -9.17 -11.01
CA LYS A 84 1.66 -9.39 -12.07
C LYS A 84 0.93 -9.80 -13.35
N ARG A 85 1.29 -9.16 -14.44
CA ARG A 85 0.72 -9.46 -15.75
C ARG A 85 1.81 -9.35 -16.80
N SER A 86 1.98 -10.40 -17.59
CA SER A 86 3.00 -10.43 -18.65
C SER A 86 4.39 -10.04 -18.15
N GLY A 87 4.74 -10.53 -16.97
CA GLY A 87 6.06 -10.27 -16.38
C GLY A 87 6.25 -8.92 -15.71
N LYS A 88 5.23 -8.08 -15.72
CA LYS A 88 5.31 -6.75 -15.11
C LYS A 88 4.34 -6.61 -13.96
N PHE A 89 4.72 -5.79 -12.97
CA PHE A 89 3.82 -5.46 -11.88
C PHE A 89 2.94 -4.28 -12.28
N ILE A 90 1.65 -4.44 -12.07
CA ILE A 90 0.66 -3.41 -12.34
C ILE A 90 0.06 -3.00 -11.00
N PHE A 91 0.12 -1.70 -10.71
CA PHE A 91 -0.41 -1.16 -9.47
C PHE A 91 -1.83 -0.66 -9.69
N ASP A 92 -2.80 -1.34 -9.08
CA ASP A 92 -4.18 -0.88 -9.08
C ASP A 92 -4.37 0.27 -8.11
N MET A 93 -3.59 0.29 -7.06
CA MET A 93 -3.59 1.38 -6.09
C MET A 93 -2.18 1.58 -5.57
N LEU A 94 -1.79 2.82 -5.44
CA LEU A 94 -0.56 3.21 -4.78
C LEU A 94 -0.82 4.57 -4.14
N SER A 95 -0.81 4.60 -2.82
CA SER A 95 -1.14 5.82 -2.09
C SER A 95 -0.21 5.99 -0.90
N LEU A 96 -0.10 7.23 -0.44
CA LEU A 96 0.67 7.57 0.74
C LEU A 96 -0.22 8.31 1.73
N ASP A 97 -0.05 7.98 3.00
CA ASP A 97 -0.66 8.69 4.10
C ASP A 97 0.47 9.32 4.88
N PHE A 98 0.67 10.62 4.69
CA PHE A 98 1.73 11.38 5.36
C PHE A 98 1.33 11.63 6.80
N LYS A 99 2.18 11.22 7.72
CA LYS A 99 1.89 11.34 9.14
C LYS A 99 2.08 12.76 9.62
N PRO A 100 1.28 13.21 10.61
CA PRO A 100 1.54 14.51 11.23
C PRO A 100 2.90 14.49 11.93
N LYS A 101 3.58 15.61 11.87
CA LYS A 101 4.83 15.83 12.60
C LYS A 101 4.87 17.29 13.01
N PRO A 102 4.28 17.63 14.16
CA PRO A 102 4.19 19.03 14.60
C PRO A 102 5.54 19.72 14.72
N SER A 103 6.61 18.99 15.06
CA SER A 103 7.95 19.56 15.17
C SER A 103 8.47 20.16 13.86
N THR A 104 7.93 19.73 12.72
CA THR A 104 8.30 20.28 11.42
C THR A 104 7.18 21.10 10.79
N GLY A 105 6.16 21.45 11.55
CA GLY A 105 5.04 22.28 11.08
C GLY A 105 3.90 21.53 10.42
N HIS A 106 3.94 20.22 10.39
CA HIS A 106 2.89 19.41 9.80
C HIS A 106 1.92 18.93 10.86
N LEU A 107 0.80 19.63 11.00
CA LEU A 107 -0.16 19.39 12.07
C LEU A 107 -1.19 18.31 11.73
N LYS A 108 -1.41 18.07 10.44
CA LYS A 108 -2.45 17.14 9.97
C LYS A 108 -1.85 16.09 9.05
N SER A 109 -2.50 14.93 9.02
CA SER A 109 -2.16 13.93 8.02
C SER A 109 -2.61 14.41 6.64
N GLU A 110 -1.95 13.92 5.62
CA GLU A 110 -2.26 14.21 4.23
C GLU A 110 -2.28 12.91 3.44
N HIS A 111 -3.18 12.82 2.48
CA HIS A 111 -3.26 11.67 1.57
C HIS A 111 -2.86 12.04 0.17
N LEU A 112 -2.16 11.14 -0.50
CA LEU A 112 -1.77 11.32 -1.89
C LEU A 112 -1.97 10.00 -2.63
N PHE A 113 -2.75 10.04 -3.69
CA PHE A 113 -2.93 8.88 -4.56
C PHE A 113 -2.07 9.07 -5.80
N LEU A 114 -1.11 8.16 -5.99
CA LEU A 114 -0.32 8.13 -7.21
C LEU A 114 -1.02 7.28 -8.27
N MET A 115 -1.71 6.25 -7.84
CA MET A 115 -2.52 5.38 -8.69
C MET A 115 -3.74 4.95 -7.91
N GLY A 116 -4.89 4.85 -8.57
CA GLY A 116 -6.14 4.52 -7.92
C GLY A 116 -6.79 5.73 -7.28
N THR A 117 -7.86 5.50 -6.54
CA THR A 117 -8.65 6.55 -5.91
C THR A 117 -9.06 6.14 -4.50
N SER A 118 -9.66 7.09 -3.78
CA SER A 118 -10.19 6.83 -2.44
C SER A 118 -11.36 5.84 -2.43
N ASP A 119 -11.91 5.52 -3.58
CA ASP A 119 -13.00 4.53 -3.67
C ASP A 119 -12.49 3.09 -3.75
N HIS A 120 -11.17 2.91 -3.84
CA HIS A 120 -10.61 1.58 -3.90
C HIS A 120 -10.87 0.80 -2.62
N THR A 121 -11.30 -0.46 -2.76
CA THR A 121 -11.67 -1.30 -1.62
C THR A 121 -10.53 -1.43 -0.61
N LEU A 122 -9.32 -1.65 -1.08
CA LEU A 122 -8.17 -1.78 -0.20
C LEU A 122 -7.95 -0.53 0.63
N PHE A 123 -8.16 0.65 0.03
CA PHE A 123 -8.00 1.90 0.75
C PHE A 123 -8.94 1.94 1.96
N HIS A 124 -10.19 1.55 1.77
CA HIS A 124 -11.16 1.52 2.87
C HIS A 124 -10.79 0.50 3.93
N GLU A 125 -10.39 -0.69 3.52
CA GLU A 125 -9.97 -1.74 4.46
C GLU A 125 -8.78 -1.30 5.29
N LEU A 126 -7.79 -0.69 4.67
CA LEU A 126 -6.61 -0.22 5.39
C LEU A 126 -6.93 0.92 6.33
N ASN A 127 -7.82 1.83 5.94
CA ASN A 127 -8.25 2.91 6.83
C ASN A 127 -8.97 2.37 8.05
N GLU A 128 -9.85 1.41 7.88
CA GLU A 128 -10.54 0.77 9.00
C GLU A 128 -9.54 0.11 9.94
N PHE A 129 -8.55 -0.58 9.38
CA PHE A 129 -7.50 -1.21 10.15
C PHE A 129 -6.72 -0.17 10.96
N MET A 130 -6.33 0.92 10.32
CA MET A 130 -5.57 1.97 10.98
C MET A 130 -6.37 2.67 12.06
N ASP A 131 -7.65 2.91 11.82
CA ASP A 131 -8.53 3.54 12.80
C ASP A 131 -8.72 2.65 14.01
N ALA A 132 -8.92 1.36 13.82
CA ALA A 132 -9.04 0.41 14.91
C ALA A 132 -7.76 0.37 15.76
N ALA A 133 -6.60 0.43 15.12
CA ALA A 133 -5.33 0.45 15.83
C ALA A 133 -5.19 1.71 16.68
N ARG A 134 -5.64 2.86 16.18
CA ARG A 134 -5.61 4.12 16.94
C ARG A 134 -6.55 4.08 18.13
N GLU A 135 -7.76 3.58 17.91
CA GLU A 135 -8.77 3.52 18.97
C GLU A 135 -8.37 2.60 20.11
N SER A 136 -7.63 1.54 19.79
CA SER A 136 -7.15 0.63 20.82
C SER A 136 -6.06 1.22 21.70
N GLY A 137 -5.54 2.40 21.34
CA GLY A 137 -4.47 3.06 22.08
C GLY A 137 -3.13 2.36 22.00
N LYS A 138 -3.00 1.39 21.13
CA LYS A 138 -1.75 0.66 20.95
C LYS A 138 -0.86 1.37 19.94
N PRO A 139 0.46 1.26 20.08
CA PRO A 139 1.35 1.73 19.03
C PRO A 139 1.02 1.01 17.74
N GLU A 140 1.40 1.60 16.63
CA GLU A 140 1.12 1.02 15.34
C GLU A 140 1.58 -0.43 15.30
N LYS A 141 0.65 -1.32 15.03
CA LYS A 141 0.98 -2.71 14.80
C LYS A 141 1.25 -2.91 13.33
N THR A 142 2.13 -3.84 13.04
CA THR A 142 2.30 -4.24 11.66
C THR A 142 1.06 -4.94 11.17
N MET A 143 0.85 -4.91 9.87
CA MET A 143 -0.25 -5.65 9.27
C MET A 143 -0.13 -7.14 9.55
N ASP A 144 1.09 -7.65 9.62
CA ASP A 144 1.35 -9.04 9.94
C ASP A 144 0.85 -9.40 11.32
N GLU A 145 1.11 -8.56 12.30
CA GLU A 145 0.61 -8.78 13.66
C GLU A 145 -0.91 -8.75 13.70
N ALA A 146 -1.51 -7.80 13.01
CA ALA A 146 -2.95 -7.67 12.98
C ALA A 146 -3.63 -8.87 12.32
N MET A 147 -2.94 -9.52 11.43
CA MET A 147 -3.44 -10.71 10.74
C MET A 147 -3.10 -12.01 11.44
N GLY A 148 -2.47 -11.94 12.61
CA GLY A 148 -2.19 -13.12 13.42
C GLY A 148 -0.98 -13.92 12.98
N GLU A 149 -0.06 -13.32 12.35
CA GLU A 149 1.15 -13.99 11.88
C GLU A 149 2.27 -14.10 12.86
#